data_e0eb9e88a7b8a9f55361e53a0765abdd
#
_entry.id   e0eb9e88a7b8a9f55361e53a0765abdd
#
_cell.length_a   1.000
_cell.length_b   1.000
_cell.length_c   1.000
_cell.angle_alpha   90.00
_cell.angle_beta   90.00
_cell.angle_gamma   90.00
#
_symmetry.space_group_name_H-M   'P 1'
#
loop_
_entity.id
_entity.type
_entity.pdbx_description
1 polymer ?
#
loop_
_entity_poly.entity_id
_entity_poly.type
_entity_poly.pdbx_seq_one_letter_code
_entity_poly.pdbx_strand_id
1 'polypeptide(L)'
;YLSNTASFGSVGRVLVNPTNSNHVIVGTSTGIYVSTNGGTSWSQTLTGTGTTTNTQDIVSTNDFSAIYAAVNTYGVMKSVDGGTTWTRVFDAPSKAKSIKRIELSVAPTDNNRIFLSTEAGTTVAFYISDDAGATFTELTYATSDSKEILSTQGWYDNMVTTNPFNKNIVYVGGVYLAKLTIDTSAN
;
A
#
# COMPACT_ATOMS: atom_id res chain seq x y z
N TYR A 1 19.49 19.85 1.63
CA TYR A 1 20.17 20.11 2.90
C TYR A 1 19.45 19.33 3.97
N LEU A 2 20.02 18.22 4.41
CA LEU A 2 19.40 17.36 5.41
C LEU A 2 19.96 17.73 6.79
N SER A 3 19.29 18.59 7.51
CA SER A 3 19.50 18.79 8.94
C SER A 3 18.51 17.96 9.74
N ASN A 4 18.30 16.70 9.40
CA ASN A 4 17.31 15.91 10.10
C ASN A 4 17.97 14.96 11.09
N THR A 5 17.54 15.03 12.34
CA THR A 5 17.96 14.15 13.44
C THR A 5 17.11 12.89 13.57
N ALA A 6 16.07 12.70 12.73
CA ALA A 6 15.27 11.49 12.74
C ALA A 6 16.02 10.33 12.09
N SER A 7 16.20 9.24 12.81
CA SER A 7 16.81 8.02 12.29
C SER A 7 15.73 7.20 11.58
N PHE A 8 15.55 7.44 10.29
CA PHE A 8 14.55 6.72 9.48
C PHE A 8 14.96 5.28 9.11
N GLY A 9 16.24 4.94 9.28
CA GLY A 9 16.76 3.76 8.61
C GLY A 9 16.71 3.95 7.09
N SER A 10 16.15 2.98 6.35
CA SER A 10 15.87 3.15 4.91
C SER A 10 14.45 3.72 4.71
N VAL A 11 14.31 4.60 3.72
CA VAL A 11 13.01 5.17 3.32
C VAL A 11 12.47 4.36 2.14
N GLY A 12 11.30 3.77 2.29
CA GLY A 12 10.62 3.00 1.24
C GLY A 12 9.70 3.87 0.39
N ARG A 13 8.97 4.80 1.02
CA ARG A 13 8.00 5.64 0.33
C ARG A 13 7.89 7.03 0.96
N VAL A 14 7.63 8.03 0.13
CA VAL A 14 7.29 9.39 0.53
C VAL A 14 5.94 9.77 -0.06
N LEU A 15 5.05 10.31 0.76
CA LEU A 15 3.75 10.84 0.37
C LEU A 15 3.65 12.30 0.80
N VAL A 16 3.27 13.17 -0.12
CA VAL A 16 3.02 14.60 0.16
C VAL A 16 1.54 14.88 -0.01
N ASN A 17 0.95 15.59 0.94
CA ASN A 17 -0.44 16.04 0.83
C ASN A 17 -0.59 16.99 -0.38
N PRO A 18 -1.45 16.67 -1.36
CA PRO A 18 -1.55 17.45 -2.59
C PRO A 18 -2.08 18.88 -2.38
N THR A 19 -2.74 19.14 -1.25
CA THR A 19 -3.29 20.46 -0.91
C THR A 19 -2.49 21.20 0.16
N ASN A 20 -1.49 20.53 0.77
CA ASN A 20 -0.64 21.13 1.81
C ASN A 20 0.78 20.54 1.75
N SER A 21 1.67 21.18 1.04
CA SER A 21 3.06 20.72 0.87
C SER A 21 3.88 20.66 2.17
N ASN A 22 3.42 21.27 3.24
CA ASN A 22 4.03 21.13 4.56
C ASN A 22 3.70 19.79 5.24
N HIS A 23 2.67 19.09 4.79
CA HIS A 23 2.27 17.81 5.33
C HIS A 23 2.89 16.69 4.49
N VAL A 24 3.89 16.04 5.05
CA VAL A 24 4.67 14.97 4.40
C VAL A 24 4.67 13.73 5.30
N ILE A 25 4.46 12.58 4.69
CA ILE A 25 4.48 11.27 5.37
C ILE A 25 5.57 10.41 4.74
N VAL A 26 6.36 9.75 5.55
CA VAL A 26 7.39 8.83 5.08
C VAL A 26 7.23 7.45 5.72
N GLY A 27 7.20 6.42 4.86
CA GLY A 27 7.29 5.03 5.26
C GLY A 27 8.74 4.57 5.27
N THR A 28 9.16 4.01 6.37
CA THR A 28 10.57 3.68 6.61
C THR A 28 10.74 2.27 7.16
N SER A 29 11.98 1.82 7.26
CA SER A 29 12.29 0.55 7.93
C SER A 29 12.09 0.58 9.46
N THR A 30 11.86 1.77 10.04
CA THR A 30 11.63 1.93 11.49
C THR A 30 10.19 2.34 11.83
N GLY A 31 9.32 2.48 10.83
CA GLY A 31 7.92 2.86 11.02
C GLY A 31 7.48 3.99 10.09
N ILE A 32 6.45 4.72 10.49
CA ILE A 32 5.90 5.86 9.74
C ILE A 32 6.17 7.15 10.50
N TYR A 33 6.62 8.14 9.77
CA TYR A 33 6.88 9.48 10.30
C TYR A 33 6.06 10.51 9.53
N VAL A 34 5.58 11.52 10.25
CA VAL A 34 4.81 12.63 9.71
C VAL A 34 5.51 13.95 10.02
N SER A 35 5.60 14.81 9.04
CA SER A 35 5.97 16.21 9.17
C SER A 35 4.78 17.09 8.82
N THR A 36 4.57 18.16 9.57
CA THR A 36 3.57 19.20 9.28
C THR A 36 4.21 20.55 8.94
N ASN A 37 5.54 20.56 8.76
CA ASN A 37 6.32 21.77 8.50
C ASN A 37 7.35 21.59 7.36
N GLY A 38 6.96 20.84 6.34
CA GLY A 38 7.78 20.66 5.12
C GLY A 38 9.07 19.87 5.35
N GLY A 39 9.08 18.96 6.33
CA GLY A 39 10.24 18.11 6.62
C GLY A 39 11.24 18.73 7.60
N THR A 40 10.93 19.89 8.17
CA THR A 40 11.82 20.52 9.16
C THR A 40 11.89 19.71 10.45
N SER A 41 10.79 19.13 10.88
CA SER A 41 10.72 18.19 12.00
C SER A 41 9.77 17.04 11.69
N TRP A 42 9.93 15.94 12.41
CA TRP A 42 9.22 14.69 12.18
C TRP A 42 8.76 14.07 13.50
N SER A 43 7.54 13.56 13.49
CA SER A 43 6.98 12.74 14.57
C SER A 43 6.77 11.33 14.08
N GLN A 44 7.23 10.34 14.84
CA GLN A 44 6.94 8.94 14.56
C GLN A 44 5.52 8.63 15.02
N THR A 45 4.62 8.28 14.09
CA THR A 45 3.20 8.05 14.35
C THR A 45 2.83 6.56 14.32
N LEU A 46 3.64 5.73 13.66
CA LEU A 46 3.57 4.28 13.75
C LEU A 46 4.96 3.75 14.12
N THR A 47 5.08 3.23 15.31
CA THR A 47 6.23 2.44 15.73
C THR A 47 6.04 1.00 15.31
N GLY A 48 7.14 0.24 15.24
CA GLY A 48 7.09 -1.14 14.80
C GLY A 48 6.05 -2.00 15.50
N THR A 49 5.39 -2.81 14.72
CA THR A 49 4.42 -3.79 15.17
C THR A 49 5.09 -5.16 15.23
N GLY A 50 5.60 -5.54 16.38
CA GLY A 50 6.33 -6.80 16.54
C GLY A 50 7.74 -6.77 15.96
N THR A 51 8.11 -7.77 15.14
CA THR A 51 9.45 -7.92 14.56
C THR A 51 9.68 -7.13 13.28
N THR A 52 8.65 -6.46 12.73
CA THR A 52 8.75 -5.76 11.45
C THR A 52 8.13 -4.37 11.54
N THR A 53 8.91 -3.40 11.11
CA THR A 53 8.54 -1.98 11.07
C THR A 53 8.59 -1.43 9.65
N ASN A 54 9.04 -2.26 8.70
CA ASN A 54 9.32 -1.83 7.35
C ASN A 54 8.02 -1.50 6.60
N THR A 55 7.75 -0.22 6.44
CA THR A 55 6.66 0.29 5.61
C THR A 55 7.11 0.32 4.17
N GLN A 56 6.50 -0.52 3.34
CA GLN A 56 6.89 -0.76 1.95
C GLN A 56 6.24 0.21 0.99
N ASP A 57 4.96 0.50 1.22
CA ASP A 57 4.18 1.40 0.38
C ASP A 57 3.24 2.28 1.21
N ILE A 58 2.96 3.49 0.72
CA ILE A 58 1.97 4.41 1.29
C ILE A 58 1.25 5.11 0.14
N VAL A 59 -0.06 5.06 0.17
CA VAL A 59 -0.94 5.76 -0.78
C VAL A 59 -2.04 6.51 -0.04
N SER A 60 -2.65 7.49 -0.70
CA SER A 60 -3.81 8.21 -0.18
C SER A 60 -4.95 8.22 -1.18
N THR A 61 -6.14 8.51 -0.69
CA THR A 61 -7.25 9.00 -1.52
C THR A 61 -6.87 10.34 -2.16
N ASN A 62 -7.53 10.69 -3.27
CA ASN A 62 -7.23 11.95 -3.99
C ASN A 62 -7.43 13.21 -3.13
N ASP A 63 -8.38 13.17 -2.21
CA ASP A 63 -8.70 14.25 -1.28
C ASP A 63 -7.91 14.19 0.03
N PHE A 64 -7.00 13.22 0.14
CA PHE A 64 -6.20 12.97 1.33
C PHE A 64 -7.01 12.65 2.60
N SER A 65 -8.28 12.27 2.46
CA SER A 65 -9.17 11.93 3.58
C SER A 65 -8.83 10.59 4.24
N ALA A 66 -8.20 9.68 3.49
CA ALA A 66 -7.68 8.42 4.00
C ALA A 66 -6.30 8.11 3.42
N ILE A 67 -5.46 7.51 4.25
CA ILE A 67 -4.10 7.10 3.90
C ILE A 67 -3.96 5.63 4.27
N TYR A 68 -3.36 4.86 3.37
CA TYR A 68 -3.11 3.43 3.55
C TYR A 68 -1.61 3.17 3.49
N ALA A 69 -1.12 2.36 4.41
CA ALA A 69 0.29 2.00 4.50
C ALA A 69 0.46 0.49 4.58
N ALA A 70 1.29 -0.07 3.71
CA ALA A 70 1.65 -1.47 3.71
C ALA A 70 2.87 -1.71 4.61
N VAL A 71 2.69 -2.52 5.65
CA VAL A 71 3.73 -2.90 6.59
C VAL A 71 4.10 -4.37 6.37
N ASN A 72 5.38 -4.62 6.08
CA ASN A 72 5.91 -5.93 5.78
C ASN A 72 5.48 -6.98 6.80
N THR A 73 5.00 -8.14 6.33
CA THR A 73 4.53 -9.28 7.13
C THR A 73 3.41 -8.98 8.15
N TYR A 74 2.99 -7.73 8.27
CA TYR A 74 1.95 -7.32 9.21
C TYR A 74 0.60 -7.05 8.53
N GLY A 75 0.60 -6.31 7.42
CA GLY A 75 -0.61 -6.03 6.67
C GLY A 75 -0.75 -4.56 6.26
N VAL A 76 -2.00 -4.10 6.11
CA VAL A 76 -2.28 -2.72 5.73
C VAL A 76 -2.86 -1.95 6.91
N MET A 77 -2.27 -0.80 7.15
CA MET A 77 -2.72 0.19 8.13
C MET A 77 -3.48 1.30 7.42
N LYS A 78 -4.53 1.82 8.03
CA LYS A 78 -5.33 2.97 7.57
C LYS A 78 -5.27 4.10 8.59
N SER A 79 -5.10 5.30 8.11
CA SER A 79 -5.27 6.55 8.86
C SER A 79 -6.35 7.40 8.21
N VAL A 80 -7.15 8.10 9.03
CA VAL A 80 -8.16 9.08 8.59
C VAL A 80 -7.94 10.47 9.21
N ASP A 81 -6.78 10.67 9.83
CA ASP A 81 -6.40 11.88 10.54
C ASP A 81 -5.02 12.41 10.08
N GLY A 82 -4.73 12.22 8.78
CA GLY A 82 -3.50 12.72 8.18
C GLY A 82 -2.24 11.95 8.60
N GLY A 83 -2.38 10.69 8.99
CA GLY A 83 -1.25 9.85 9.40
C GLY A 83 -0.88 9.95 10.88
N THR A 84 -1.73 10.60 11.70
CA THR A 84 -1.48 10.77 13.14
C THR A 84 -1.75 9.48 13.90
N THR A 85 -2.84 8.78 13.58
CA THR A 85 -3.17 7.47 14.15
C THR A 85 -3.45 6.44 13.06
N TRP A 86 -3.24 5.16 13.38
CA TRP A 86 -3.30 4.07 12.43
C TRP A 86 -4.08 2.88 12.98
N THR A 87 -4.98 2.33 12.15
CA THR A 87 -5.73 1.10 12.45
C THR A 87 -5.41 0.05 11.39
N ARG A 88 -5.16 -1.19 11.82
CA ARG A 88 -4.95 -2.29 10.87
C ARG A 88 -6.26 -2.70 10.22
N VAL A 89 -6.32 -2.65 8.89
CA VAL A 89 -7.49 -2.99 8.08
C VAL A 89 -7.32 -4.27 7.26
N PHE A 90 -6.08 -4.69 7.02
CA PHE A 90 -5.78 -5.98 6.38
C PHE A 90 -4.73 -6.71 7.21
N ASP A 91 -5.09 -7.91 7.67
CA ASP A 91 -4.24 -8.75 8.50
C ASP A 91 -3.51 -9.79 7.64
N ALA A 92 -2.26 -9.51 7.25
CA ALA A 92 -1.46 -10.41 6.42
C ALA A 92 -1.16 -11.76 7.12
N PRO A 93 -0.83 -11.81 8.43
CA PRO A 93 -0.64 -13.06 9.14
C PRO A 93 -1.86 -13.99 9.16
N SER A 94 -3.09 -13.44 9.12
CA SER A 94 -4.31 -14.24 9.09
C SER A 94 -4.57 -14.95 7.76
N LYS A 95 -3.83 -14.57 6.69
CA LYS A 95 -3.97 -15.19 5.38
C LYS A 95 -3.15 -16.48 5.32
N ALA A 96 -3.70 -17.49 4.65
CA ALA A 96 -3.05 -18.80 4.49
C ALA A 96 -1.73 -18.72 3.68
N LYS A 97 -1.50 -17.59 3.05
CA LYS A 97 -0.32 -17.29 2.23
C LYS A 97 0.60 -16.39 3.03
N SER A 98 1.78 -16.81 3.37
CA SER A 98 2.80 -16.02 4.14
C SER A 98 3.17 -14.72 3.42
N ILE A 99 2.22 -13.77 3.37
CA ILE A 99 2.34 -12.49 2.67
C ILE A 99 3.46 -11.68 3.32
N LYS A 100 4.42 -11.25 2.51
CA LYS A 100 5.57 -10.46 2.95
C LYS A 100 5.53 -9.04 2.40
N ARG A 101 5.33 -8.91 1.08
CA ARG A 101 5.26 -7.62 0.41
C ARG A 101 3.84 -7.31 -0.04
N ILE A 102 3.43 -6.07 0.16
CA ILE A 102 2.14 -5.54 -0.30
C ILE A 102 2.41 -4.20 -0.97
N GLU A 103 1.89 -4.05 -2.19
CA GLU A 103 1.78 -2.77 -2.88
C GLU A 103 0.32 -2.37 -2.96
N LEU A 104 0.05 -1.07 -2.92
CA LEU A 104 -1.25 -0.48 -2.74
C LEU A 104 -1.63 0.42 -3.93
N SER A 105 -2.91 0.44 -4.28
CA SER A 105 -3.46 1.46 -5.16
C SER A 105 -4.88 1.81 -4.74
N VAL A 106 -5.15 3.10 -4.57
CA VAL A 106 -6.52 3.62 -4.42
C VAL A 106 -7.00 4.06 -5.81
N ALA A 107 -8.25 3.71 -6.16
CA ALA A 107 -8.80 4.13 -7.45
C ALA A 107 -9.07 5.63 -7.46
N PRO A 108 -8.50 6.41 -8.40
CA PRO A 108 -8.70 7.86 -8.44
C PRO A 108 -10.16 8.29 -8.64
N THR A 109 -10.99 7.42 -9.22
CA THR A 109 -12.42 7.68 -9.45
C THR A 109 -13.34 7.18 -8.34
N ASP A 110 -12.78 6.48 -7.33
CA ASP A 110 -13.58 5.95 -6.22
C ASP A 110 -12.69 5.71 -4.99
N ASN A 111 -12.74 6.62 -4.03
CA ASN A 111 -11.97 6.54 -2.80
C ASN A 111 -12.24 5.30 -1.92
N ASN A 112 -13.35 4.58 -2.18
CA ASN A 112 -13.67 3.34 -1.48
C ASN A 112 -12.95 2.13 -2.08
N ARG A 113 -12.50 2.24 -3.35
CA ARG A 113 -11.88 1.11 -4.04
C ARG A 113 -10.37 1.10 -3.89
N ILE A 114 -9.88 0.01 -3.29
CA ILE A 114 -8.47 -0.20 -2.99
C ILE A 114 -8.03 -1.54 -3.54
N PHE A 115 -6.87 -1.58 -4.19
CA PHE A 115 -6.24 -2.81 -4.65
C PHE A 115 -4.97 -3.09 -3.88
N LEU A 116 -4.76 -4.37 -3.58
CA LEU A 116 -3.51 -4.89 -3.05
C LEU A 116 -2.90 -5.86 -4.06
N SER A 117 -1.64 -5.68 -4.37
CA SER A 117 -0.79 -6.71 -4.99
C SER A 117 0.12 -7.27 -3.92
N THR A 118 0.03 -8.58 -3.65
CA THR A 118 0.73 -9.20 -2.54
C THR A 118 1.69 -10.28 -3.02
N GLU A 119 2.87 -10.31 -2.43
CA GLU A 119 3.85 -11.39 -2.61
C GLU A 119 3.82 -12.30 -1.39
N ALA A 120 3.75 -13.60 -1.65
CA ALA A 120 3.73 -14.67 -0.65
C ALA A 120 4.70 -15.80 -1.05
N GLY A 121 5.97 -15.47 -1.19
CA GLY A 121 7.01 -16.38 -1.67
C GLY A 121 6.92 -16.61 -3.19
N THR A 122 6.46 -17.78 -3.62
CA THR A 122 6.29 -18.10 -5.05
C THR A 122 4.87 -17.82 -5.57
N THR A 123 4.00 -17.25 -4.75
CA THR A 123 2.61 -16.97 -5.12
C THR A 123 2.32 -15.49 -5.04
N VAL A 124 1.48 -15.03 -5.97
CA VAL A 124 0.90 -13.69 -5.98
C VAL A 124 -0.57 -13.81 -5.66
N ALA A 125 -1.08 -12.91 -4.85
CA ALA A 125 -2.51 -12.75 -4.67
C ALA A 125 -2.89 -11.27 -4.78
N PHE A 126 -4.01 -11.03 -5.41
CA PHE A 126 -4.58 -9.70 -5.51
C PHE A 126 -5.83 -9.62 -4.63
N TYR A 127 -5.97 -8.53 -3.94
CA TYR A 127 -7.15 -8.26 -3.11
C TYR A 127 -7.78 -6.94 -3.52
N ILE A 128 -9.09 -6.87 -3.36
CA ILE A 128 -9.88 -5.67 -3.60
C ILE A 128 -10.72 -5.34 -2.37
N SER A 129 -10.84 -4.07 -2.09
CA SER A 129 -11.85 -3.51 -1.19
C SER A 129 -12.71 -2.53 -1.98
N ASP A 130 -14.01 -2.52 -1.72
CA ASP A 130 -14.99 -1.56 -2.26
C ASP A 130 -15.65 -0.73 -1.14
N ASP A 131 -15.15 -0.84 0.07
CA ASP A 131 -15.70 -0.23 1.28
C ASP A 131 -14.64 0.54 2.09
N ALA A 132 -13.71 1.19 1.38
CA ALA A 132 -12.62 1.97 1.97
C ALA A 132 -11.75 1.17 2.94
N GLY A 133 -11.55 -0.12 2.66
CA GLY A 133 -10.70 -1.02 3.45
C GLY A 133 -11.38 -1.66 4.65
N ALA A 134 -12.71 -1.57 4.78
CA ALA A 134 -13.40 -2.29 5.85
C ALA A 134 -13.35 -3.81 5.64
N THR A 135 -13.46 -4.25 4.39
CA THR A 135 -13.28 -5.63 3.98
C THR A 135 -12.38 -5.77 2.76
N PHE A 136 -11.72 -6.92 2.61
CA PHE A 136 -10.90 -7.25 1.45
C PHE A 136 -11.25 -8.64 0.94
N THR A 137 -11.56 -8.73 -0.35
CA THR A 137 -11.84 -9.98 -1.05
C THR A 137 -10.65 -10.34 -1.93
N GLU A 138 -10.21 -11.60 -1.90
CA GLU A 138 -9.20 -12.10 -2.82
C GLU A 138 -9.80 -12.22 -4.21
N LEU A 139 -9.11 -11.67 -5.21
CA LEU A 139 -9.52 -11.77 -6.60
C LEU A 139 -9.13 -13.13 -7.16
N THR A 140 -10.11 -13.82 -7.79
CA THR A 140 -9.84 -14.95 -8.65
C THR A 140 -9.52 -14.46 -10.06
N TYR A 141 -8.48 -14.98 -10.68
CA TYR A 141 -8.06 -14.60 -12.02
C TYR A 141 -7.73 -15.85 -12.85
N ALA A 142 -7.81 -15.74 -14.17
CA ALA A 142 -7.44 -16.82 -15.06
C ALA A 142 -5.93 -17.13 -14.89
N THR A 143 -5.63 -18.36 -14.57
CA THR A 143 -4.45 -18.80 -13.83
C THR A 143 -3.13 -18.89 -14.59
N SER A 144 -3.10 -18.68 -15.90
CA SER A 144 -1.87 -18.85 -16.67
C SER A 144 -0.85 -17.76 -16.45
N ASP A 145 -1.30 -16.52 -16.20
CA ASP A 145 -0.45 -15.35 -16.36
C ASP A 145 0.04 -14.71 -15.05
N SER A 146 -0.61 -14.99 -13.93
CA SER A 146 -0.31 -14.27 -12.68
C SER A 146 0.96 -14.71 -11.97
N LYS A 147 1.32 -15.99 -12.07
CA LYS A 147 2.59 -16.49 -11.53
C LYS A 147 3.78 -15.90 -12.27
N GLU A 148 3.57 -15.48 -13.52
CA GLU A 148 4.60 -14.92 -14.36
C GLU A 148 4.79 -13.42 -14.13
N ILE A 149 3.75 -12.68 -13.72
CA ILE A 149 3.83 -11.21 -13.57
C ILE A 149 4.93 -10.82 -12.59
N LEU A 150 4.94 -11.40 -11.39
CA LEU A 150 5.96 -11.15 -10.39
C LEU A 150 7.09 -12.20 -10.44
N SER A 151 6.85 -13.37 -11.07
CA SER A 151 7.77 -14.51 -11.09
C SER A 151 8.25 -14.84 -9.67
N THR A 152 9.56 -14.99 -9.48
CA THR A 152 10.18 -15.20 -8.16
C THR A 152 10.70 -13.90 -7.55
N GLN A 153 10.43 -12.74 -8.16
CA GLN A 153 10.98 -11.44 -7.79
C GLN A 153 9.96 -10.50 -7.13
N GLY A 154 8.76 -10.97 -6.81
CA GLY A 154 7.71 -10.15 -6.19
C GLY A 154 8.09 -9.49 -4.87
N TRP A 155 9.14 -9.97 -4.24
CA TRP A 155 9.74 -9.34 -3.07
C TRP A 155 10.50 -8.04 -3.42
N TYR A 156 10.85 -7.84 -4.69
CA TYR A 156 11.66 -6.73 -5.18
C TYR A 156 10.88 -5.83 -6.16
N ASP A 157 10.28 -6.39 -7.21
CA ASP A 157 9.63 -5.66 -8.30
C ASP A 157 8.11 -5.91 -8.35
N ASN A 158 7.43 -5.57 -7.30
CA ASN A 158 5.96 -5.58 -7.21
C ASN A 158 5.44 -4.15 -7.28
N MET A 159 4.51 -3.88 -8.17
CA MET A 159 3.82 -2.59 -8.25
C MET A 159 2.38 -2.78 -8.76
N VAL A 160 1.49 -1.92 -8.32
CA VAL A 160 0.09 -1.88 -8.74
C VAL A 160 -0.36 -0.44 -8.93
N THR A 161 -1.14 -0.19 -9.97
CA THR A 161 -1.78 1.12 -10.17
C THR A 161 -3.13 0.96 -10.83
N THR A 162 -4.12 1.70 -10.34
CA THR A 162 -5.46 1.75 -10.91
C THR A 162 -5.51 2.73 -12.07
N ASN A 163 -6.28 2.40 -13.11
CA ASN A 163 -6.53 3.31 -14.20
C ASN A 163 -7.22 4.59 -13.69
N PRO A 164 -6.71 5.79 -14.04
CA PRO A 164 -7.22 7.04 -13.48
C PRO A 164 -8.65 7.40 -13.92
N PHE A 165 -9.17 6.73 -14.95
CA PHE A 165 -10.49 7.00 -15.51
C PHE A 165 -11.49 5.84 -15.33
N ASN A 166 -11.01 4.66 -14.94
CA ASN A 166 -11.85 3.47 -14.78
C ASN A 166 -11.37 2.61 -13.61
N LYS A 167 -12.11 2.64 -12.52
CA LYS A 167 -11.81 1.88 -11.30
C LYS A 167 -11.77 0.36 -11.48
N ASN A 168 -12.32 -0.17 -12.57
CA ASN A 168 -12.32 -1.61 -12.87
C ASN A 168 -11.08 -2.06 -13.67
N ILE A 169 -10.17 -1.15 -13.99
CA ILE A 169 -8.92 -1.47 -14.69
C ILE A 169 -7.74 -1.22 -13.76
N VAL A 170 -6.91 -2.23 -13.60
CA VAL A 170 -5.70 -2.19 -12.78
C VAL A 170 -4.52 -2.69 -13.62
N TYR A 171 -3.40 -2.04 -13.48
CA TYR A 171 -2.13 -2.47 -14.05
C TYR A 171 -1.25 -3.00 -12.92
N VAL A 172 -0.70 -4.17 -13.11
CA VAL A 172 0.23 -4.82 -12.19
C VAL A 172 1.54 -5.04 -12.92
N GLY A 173 2.61 -4.62 -12.31
CA GLY A 173 3.96 -4.74 -12.82
C GLY A 173 4.85 -5.52 -11.87
N GLY A 174 5.77 -6.24 -12.46
CA GLY A 174 6.86 -6.96 -11.85
C GLY A 174 7.85 -7.31 -12.94
N VAL A 175 8.22 -8.56 -13.09
CA VAL A 175 9.00 -9.04 -14.25
C VAL A 175 8.24 -8.78 -15.55
N TYR A 176 6.91 -8.88 -15.51
CA TYR A 176 6.02 -8.57 -16.64
C TYR A 176 4.96 -7.55 -16.24
N LEU A 177 4.36 -6.92 -17.23
CA LEU A 177 3.23 -6.00 -17.06
C LEU A 177 1.93 -6.71 -17.44
N ALA A 178 0.95 -6.66 -16.56
CA ALA A 178 -0.40 -7.14 -16.83
C ALA A 178 -1.44 -6.03 -16.65
N LYS A 179 -2.50 -6.11 -17.44
CA LYS A 179 -3.73 -5.35 -17.26
C LYS A 179 -4.80 -6.29 -16.74
N LEU A 180 -5.30 -6.03 -15.56
CA LEU A 180 -6.43 -6.74 -14.98
C LEU A 180 -7.70 -5.94 -15.21
N THR A 181 -8.79 -6.61 -15.61
CA THR A 181 -10.13 -6.04 -15.67
C THR A 181 -10.98 -6.73 -14.63
N ILE A 182 -11.54 -5.94 -13.71
CA ILE A 182 -12.40 -6.46 -12.64
C ILE A 182 -13.80 -6.67 -13.19
N ASP A 183 -14.25 -7.91 -13.16
CA ASP A 183 -15.63 -8.25 -13.49
C ASP A 183 -16.51 -7.95 -12.28
N THR A 184 -17.44 -7.01 -12.44
CA THR A 184 -18.40 -6.62 -11.42
C THR A 184 -19.74 -7.35 -11.56
N SER A 185 -19.87 -8.23 -12.53
CA SER A 185 -21.12 -8.99 -12.79
C SER A 185 -21.25 -10.25 -11.93
N ALA A 186 -20.21 -10.62 -11.20
CA ALA A 186 -20.15 -11.85 -10.39
C ALA A 186 -20.53 -11.65 -8.90
N ASN A 187 -21.10 -10.49 -8.53
CA ASN A 187 -21.61 -10.19 -7.18
C ASN A 187 -23.13 -10.14 -7.17
#